data_0218f1081eb69b1d3d3036d8d3b02cfd
#
_entry.id   0218f1081eb69b1d3d3036d8d3b02cfd
#
_cell.length_a   1.000
_cell.length_b   1.000
_cell.length_c   1.000
_cell.angle_alpha   90.00
_cell.angle_beta   90.00
_cell.angle_gamma   90.00
#
_symmetry.space_group_name_H-M   'P 1'
#
loop_
_entity.id
_entity.type
_entity.pdbx_description
1 polymer ?
#
loop_
_entity_poly.entity_id
_entity_poly.type
_entity_poly.pdbx_seq_one_letter_code
_entity_poly.pdbx_strand_id
1 'polypeptide(L)'
;MPDPFFQSEKKRKRPNRAGPSRSNGGEGRPSPYGKGQKSKPTKRAEKDEDLSSDAEGENGGGDLDDMDFRAGREDVNYSDEELIDRNETAAEKRVRLAKGYLAKVRGEVEAANANTDYDAAEIDRELIASRLQKDVAEQSGKIHLYIAPHAESITTRFLPSSPHVPTSAALTPRYIFVSTKRGSIIRYATATLKKIGKPFGQAVGDSDGHKGEILCIAASEDGKFVVTGGRDKVIGVWNVEGDEPVWVTGLRGHKDAVTSIAIPALNNPSHHILSASLSRHLALHSLATLSVIDTFFGHQDSIPSVSSLKPTLAVTAGARDRTCRWWKVEEEVQLVFRGGGKTKSDQIGLLPEEMKERLGGGWTEGVDPSANRKGKGKEFVEGSIDVVEMLDDQHFISGGDSGSISLWHIGKKKPIFTQAFAHGMSDLVESEEYSISGPRWITALAGLRGTNLFASGSYDGQIRFWALDPSLKNFSATSLTAPMKGFVNSIQLLTFHSETVQTACFPNVGENGERKSKTEIYLVAAVGQEPRLGRWMNDKSAKNGIAVGRVELNEEGRRLMI
;
A
#
# COMPACT_ATOMS: atom_id res chain seq x y z
N MET A 1 17.28 -6.98 54.76
CA MET A 1 16.17 -7.96 54.66
C MET A 1 15.74 -7.97 53.22
N PRO A 2 15.90 -9.06 52.49
CA PRO A 2 15.47 -9.13 51.11
C PRO A 2 13.97 -9.47 50.99
N ASP A 3 13.36 -8.89 50.00
CA ASP A 3 11.94 -8.85 49.65
C ASP A 3 11.38 -10.27 49.35
N PRO A 4 10.21 -10.68 49.90
CA PRO A 4 9.68 -12.06 49.78
C PRO A 4 9.01 -12.38 48.44
N PHE A 5 9.08 -11.52 47.41
CA PHE A 5 8.33 -11.68 46.16
C PHE A 5 9.04 -12.52 45.08
N PHE A 6 10.27 -12.97 45.30
CA PHE A 6 11.02 -13.77 44.31
C PHE A 6 11.41 -15.16 44.88
N GLN A 7 10.43 -16.00 45.18
CA GLN A 7 10.68 -17.43 45.35
C GLN A 7 10.02 -18.23 44.25
N SER A 8 10.85 -18.84 43.40
CA SER A 8 10.46 -19.71 42.30
C SER A 8 9.84 -21.00 42.78
N GLU A 9 8.58 -21.29 42.43
CA GLU A 9 7.94 -22.58 42.68
C GLU A 9 8.51 -23.71 41.80
N LYS A 10 8.87 -24.79 42.43
CA LYS A 10 9.42 -26.03 41.85
C LYS A 10 8.37 -26.75 41.01
N LYS A 11 8.71 -27.12 39.79
CA LYS A 11 7.97 -27.98 38.88
C LYS A 11 7.51 -29.29 39.53
N ARG A 12 6.22 -29.53 39.65
CA ARG A 12 5.63 -30.84 39.98
C ARG A 12 5.53 -31.71 38.72
N LYS A 13 6.19 -32.89 38.77
CA LYS A 13 6.09 -33.98 37.82
C LYS A 13 4.71 -34.64 37.93
N ARG A 14 4.04 -34.87 36.82
CA ARG A 14 2.85 -35.74 36.74
C ARG A 14 3.28 -37.20 36.63
N PRO A 15 2.67 -38.15 37.38
CA PRO A 15 2.91 -39.57 37.18
C PRO A 15 1.99 -40.17 36.13
N ASN A 16 2.56 -41.07 35.32
CA ASN A 16 1.87 -41.99 34.42
C ASN A 16 0.97 -42.94 35.19
N ARG A 17 -0.24 -43.20 34.65
CA ARG A 17 -1.06 -44.36 35.12
C ARG A 17 -1.62 -45.13 33.94
N ALA A 18 -1.17 -46.36 33.85
CA ALA A 18 -1.66 -47.43 32.99
C ALA A 18 -3.02 -47.97 33.50
N GLY A 19 -3.86 -48.47 32.60
CA GLY A 19 -5.09 -49.18 32.93
C GLY A 19 -4.85 -50.58 33.56
N PRO A 20 -5.88 -51.27 34.01
CA PRO A 20 -6.65 -52.19 33.17
C PRO A 20 -8.13 -52.45 33.55
N SER A 21 -8.86 -52.91 32.59
CA SER A 21 -9.92 -53.97 32.46
C SER A 21 -10.91 -54.32 33.58
N ARG A 22 -12.19 -54.46 33.11
CA ARG A 22 -13.28 -55.43 33.48
C ARG A 22 -13.94 -55.31 34.86
N SER A 23 -15.28 -55.22 34.97
CA SER A 23 -16.32 -56.24 34.84
C SER A 23 -17.65 -55.78 35.46
N ASN A 24 -18.73 -56.17 34.81
CA ASN A 24 -20.05 -56.66 35.26
C ASN A 24 -20.90 -56.04 36.38
N GLY A 25 -22.19 -55.94 36.05
CA GLY A 25 -23.36 -56.10 36.91
C GLY A 25 -24.10 -54.80 37.20
N GLY A 26 -25.35 -54.63 36.93
CA GLY A 26 -26.54 -55.36 36.90
C GLY A 26 -27.72 -54.40 37.09
N GLU A 27 -28.79 -54.65 36.36
CA GLU A 27 -30.22 -54.48 36.70
C GLU A 27 -30.86 -53.08 36.89
N GLY A 28 -31.94 -52.86 36.11
CA GLY A 28 -33.08 -52.07 36.52
C GLY A 28 -33.83 -51.30 35.40
N ARG A 29 -34.78 -51.97 34.80
CA ARG A 29 -35.90 -51.58 33.88
C ARG A 29 -36.88 -50.54 34.50
N PRO A 30 -37.93 -49.99 33.76
CA PRO A 30 -38.29 -50.05 32.33
C PRO A 30 -38.88 -48.75 31.68
N SER A 31 -38.96 -48.77 30.44
CA SER A 31 -39.69 -48.21 29.28
C SER A 31 -41.10 -47.56 29.53
N PRO A 32 -41.94 -47.01 28.58
CA PRO A 32 -41.98 -47.30 27.14
C PRO A 32 -42.37 -46.13 26.15
N TYR A 33 -42.44 -46.52 24.86
CA TYR A 33 -43.14 -45.99 23.67
C TYR A 33 -42.37 -44.94 22.86
N GLY A 34 -42.27 -45.06 21.54
CA GLY A 34 -42.89 -45.90 20.55
C GLY A 34 -42.23 -45.79 19.16
N LYS A 35 -42.54 -46.77 18.43
CA LYS A 35 -42.10 -47.31 17.14
C LYS A 35 -42.13 -46.37 15.91
N GLY A 36 -41.28 -46.74 14.93
CA GLY A 36 -41.60 -46.83 13.50
C GLY A 36 -40.45 -46.40 12.60
N GLN A 37 -39.80 -47.20 12.03
CA GLN A 37 -39.72 -48.18 10.96
C GLN A 37 -38.74 -47.76 9.86
N LYS A 38 -37.83 -48.69 9.57
CA LYS A 38 -36.85 -48.72 8.46
C LYS A 38 -37.54 -49.01 7.12
N SER A 39 -37.06 -48.46 6.02
CA SER A 39 -36.93 -49.22 4.77
C SER A 39 -35.91 -48.59 3.82
N LYS A 40 -35.03 -49.42 3.29
CA LYS A 40 -34.20 -49.30 2.10
C LYS A 40 -34.87 -50.04 0.96
N PRO A 41 -34.35 -50.10 -0.28
CA PRO A 41 -34.13 -49.09 -1.30
C PRO A 41 -34.80 -49.48 -2.63
N THR A 42 -35.00 -48.54 -3.58
CA THR A 42 -35.08 -48.92 -5.02
C THR A 42 -34.83 -47.73 -5.96
N LYS A 43 -33.93 -47.94 -6.82
CA LYS A 43 -33.65 -47.64 -8.25
C LYS A 43 -34.44 -46.55 -9.00
N ARG A 44 -33.64 -45.61 -9.58
CA ARG A 44 -33.53 -45.25 -11.01
C ARG A 44 -34.77 -44.73 -11.75
N ALA A 45 -34.74 -43.42 -12.07
CA ALA A 45 -35.21 -42.89 -13.36
C ALA A 45 -34.56 -41.49 -13.59
N GLU A 46 -34.00 -41.37 -14.67
CA GLU A 46 -33.66 -40.40 -15.70
C GLU A 46 -33.95 -38.92 -15.43
N LYS A 47 -32.87 -38.15 -15.66
CA LYS A 47 -32.71 -36.88 -16.41
C LYS A 47 -33.82 -35.84 -16.27
N ASP A 48 -33.43 -34.73 -15.61
CA ASP A 48 -33.63 -33.39 -16.15
C ASP A 48 -32.38 -32.55 -15.83
N GLU A 49 -31.84 -31.96 -16.86
CA GLU A 49 -30.66 -31.10 -16.82
C GLU A 49 -31.12 -29.72 -16.38
N ASP A 50 -31.16 -29.47 -15.06
CA ASP A 50 -31.09 -28.12 -14.53
C ASP A 50 -29.64 -27.79 -14.17
N LEU A 51 -29.04 -26.96 -15.01
CA LEU A 51 -27.76 -26.33 -14.79
C LEU A 51 -27.88 -25.34 -13.64
N SER A 52 -27.82 -25.81 -12.41
CA SER A 52 -27.40 -24.99 -11.28
C SER A 52 -25.89 -25.17 -11.10
N SER A 53 -25.13 -24.30 -11.70
CA SER A 53 -23.70 -24.18 -11.45
C SER A 53 -23.47 -23.31 -10.21
N ASP A 54 -23.70 -23.86 -9.03
CA ASP A 54 -23.06 -23.38 -7.82
C ASP A 54 -21.75 -24.15 -7.66
N ALA A 55 -20.75 -23.74 -8.44
CA ALA A 55 -19.37 -24.01 -8.14
C ALA A 55 -18.84 -22.77 -7.44
N GLU A 56 -18.78 -22.81 -6.12
CA GLU A 56 -17.96 -21.93 -5.30
C GLU A 56 -16.50 -22.12 -5.71
N GLY A 57 -16.11 -21.42 -6.77
CA GLY A 57 -14.71 -21.17 -7.12
C GLY A 57 -14.32 -19.84 -6.52
N GLU A 58 -13.58 -19.85 -5.43
CA GLU A 58 -12.83 -18.72 -4.91
C GLU A 58 -11.85 -18.20 -5.97
N ASN A 59 -12.34 -17.40 -6.90
CA ASN A 59 -11.54 -16.51 -7.71
C ASN A 59 -12.26 -15.16 -7.72
N GLY A 60 -11.68 -14.18 -7.01
CA GLY A 60 -12.13 -12.81 -6.97
C GLY A 60 -12.21 -12.20 -8.37
N GLY A 61 -13.28 -12.46 -9.07
CA GLY A 61 -13.72 -11.67 -10.20
C GLY A 61 -14.49 -10.49 -9.65
N GLY A 62 -13.99 -9.28 -9.86
CA GLY A 62 -14.77 -8.08 -9.58
C GLY A 62 -16.11 -8.18 -10.27
N ASP A 63 -17.17 -7.98 -9.51
CA ASP A 63 -18.53 -8.06 -10.03
C ASP A 63 -18.74 -6.95 -11.07
N LEU A 64 -19.32 -7.30 -12.22
CA LEU A 64 -19.67 -6.34 -13.27
C LEU A 64 -20.63 -5.23 -12.77
N ASP A 65 -21.30 -5.47 -11.65
CA ASP A 65 -22.16 -4.48 -11.00
C ASP A 65 -21.38 -3.35 -10.33
N ASP A 66 -20.08 -3.56 -9.99
CA ASP A 66 -19.20 -2.54 -9.40
C ASP A 66 -18.52 -1.65 -10.45
N MET A 67 -18.70 -1.94 -11.74
CA MET A 67 -18.18 -1.08 -12.81
C MET A 67 -19.05 0.18 -12.93
N ASP A 68 -18.65 1.24 -12.23
CA ASP A 68 -19.26 2.55 -12.40
C ASP A 68 -18.77 3.21 -13.70
N PHE A 69 -19.54 3.03 -14.78
CA PHE A 69 -19.32 3.66 -16.08
C PHE A 69 -19.48 5.20 -16.06
N ARG A 70 -19.78 5.79 -14.89
CA ARG A 70 -19.95 7.24 -14.76
C ARG A 70 -18.65 8.02 -14.55
N ALA A 71 -17.55 7.34 -14.23
CA ALA A 71 -16.27 7.99 -13.96
C ALA A 71 -15.52 8.52 -15.20
N GLY A 72 -16.05 8.30 -16.40
CA GLY A 72 -15.49 8.80 -17.66
C GLY A 72 -16.49 9.65 -18.43
N ARG A 73 -17.05 10.67 -17.80
CA ARG A 73 -18.08 11.48 -18.42
C ARG A 73 -17.53 12.76 -18.97
N GLU A 74 -17.29 12.78 -20.27
CA GLU A 74 -17.50 13.96 -21.09
C GLU A 74 -18.23 13.54 -22.38
N ASP A 75 -19.47 14.02 -22.47
CA ASP A 75 -20.26 14.24 -23.68
C ASP A 75 -20.50 13.07 -24.64
N VAL A 76 -21.28 12.08 -24.20
CA VAL A 76 -22.12 11.33 -25.14
C VAL A 76 -23.59 11.59 -24.79
N ASN A 77 -24.23 12.35 -25.63
CA ASN A 77 -25.66 12.69 -25.61
C ASN A 77 -26.47 11.37 -25.73
N TYR A 78 -26.81 10.74 -24.62
CA TYR A 78 -27.78 9.65 -24.58
C TYR A 78 -29.19 10.24 -24.49
N SER A 79 -29.78 10.53 -25.66
CA SER A 79 -31.21 10.86 -25.75
C SER A 79 -32.14 9.65 -25.63
N ASP A 80 -31.60 8.45 -25.34
CA ASP A 80 -32.35 7.20 -25.19
C ASP A 80 -32.53 6.72 -23.73
N GLU A 81 -32.20 7.54 -22.73
CA GLU A 81 -32.42 7.19 -21.31
C GLU A 81 -33.89 7.18 -20.86
N GLU A 82 -34.85 7.55 -21.69
CA GLU A 82 -36.27 7.63 -21.33
C GLU A 82 -37.05 6.30 -21.36
N LEU A 83 -36.46 5.21 -21.83
CA LEU A 83 -37.09 3.89 -21.87
C LEU A 83 -36.36 2.82 -21.02
N ILE A 84 -35.80 3.20 -19.89
CA ILE A 84 -35.34 2.20 -18.92
C ILE A 84 -36.60 1.56 -18.34
N ASP A 85 -36.90 0.40 -18.84
CA ASP A 85 -38.04 -0.41 -18.39
C ASP A 85 -37.86 -0.68 -16.89
N ARG A 86 -38.79 -0.20 -16.07
CA ARG A 86 -38.76 -0.39 -14.59
C ARG A 86 -38.85 -1.85 -14.18
N ASN A 87 -38.94 -2.76 -15.15
CA ASN A 87 -39.07 -4.20 -14.99
C ASN A 87 -37.82 -4.98 -15.42
N GLU A 88 -36.69 -4.29 -15.72
CA GLU A 88 -35.44 -4.96 -16.10
C GLU A 88 -34.90 -5.77 -14.91
N THR A 89 -34.67 -7.07 -15.11
CA THR A 89 -34.05 -7.92 -14.10
C THR A 89 -32.56 -7.57 -13.95
N ALA A 90 -31.96 -7.87 -12.77
CA ALA A 90 -30.54 -7.63 -12.54
C ALA A 90 -29.64 -8.32 -13.58
N ALA A 91 -30.05 -9.52 -14.06
CA ALA A 91 -29.33 -10.24 -15.11
C ALA A 91 -29.40 -9.53 -16.47
N GLU A 92 -30.54 -8.99 -16.84
CA GLU A 92 -30.71 -8.23 -18.10
C GLU A 92 -29.93 -6.92 -18.08
N LYS A 93 -29.92 -6.23 -16.94
CA LYS A 93 -29.09 -5.04 -16.72
C LYS A 93 -27.60 -5.34 -16.91
N ARG A 94 -27.10 -6.43 -16.33
CA ARG A 94 -25.71 -6.88 -16.51
C ARG A 94 -25.39 -7.16 -17.97
N VAL A 95 -26.26 -7.85 -18.68
CA VAL A 95 -26.10 -8.14 -20.13
C VAL A 95 -26.09 -6.86 -20.95
N ARG A 96 -26.95 -5.90 -20.65
CA ARG A 96 -27.02 -4.61 -21.34
C ARG A 96 -25.75 -3.80 -21.13
N LEU A 97 -25.29 -3.70 -19.88
CA LEU A 97 -24.05 -3.02 -19.53
C LEU A 97 -22.83 -3.66 -20.19
N ALA A 98 -22.75 -5.01 -20.16
CA ALA A 98 -21.68 -5.75 -20.81
C ALA A 98 -21.67 -5.53 -22.35
N LYS A 99 -22.84 -5.51 -23.01
CA LYS A 99 -22.95 -5.19 -24.44
C LYS A 99 -22.51 -3.77 -24.75
N GLY A 100 -22.92 -2.79 -23.94
CA GLY A 100 -22.51 -1.39 -24.09
C GLY A 100 -21.00 -1.22 -23.95
N TYR A 101 -20.41 -1.88 -22.96
CA TYR A 101 -18.97 -1.87 -22.75
C TYR A 101 -18.20 -2.51 -23.93
N LEU A 102 -18.64 -3.69 -24.39
CA LEU A 102 -18.05 -4.35 -25.57
C LEU A 102 -18.14 -3.48 -26.83
N ALA A 103 -19.26 -2.78 -27.04
CA ALA A 103 -19.42 -1.86 -28.16
C ALA A 103 -18.44 -0.67 -28.07
N LYS A 104 -18.22 -0.13 -26.87
CA LYS A 104 -17.24 0.93 -26.62
C LYS A 104 -15.82 0.48 -26.92
N VAL A 105 -15.39 -0.65 -26.35
CA VAL A 105 -14.05 -1.22 -26.58
C VAL A 105 -13.82 -1.54 -28.04
N ARG A 106 -14.84 -2.09 -28.73
CA ARG A 106 -14.77 -2.35 -30.17
C ARG A 106 -14.57 -1.07 -30.98
N GLY A 107 -15.30 -0.01 -30.69
CA GLY A 107 -15.12 1.29 -31.34
C GLY A 107 -13.73 1.89 -31.11
N GLU A 108 -13.16 1.75 -29.91
CA GLU A 108 -11.80 2.21 -29.60
C GLU A 108 -10.73 1.42 -30.37
N VAL A 109 -10.90 0.09 -30.50
CA VAL A 109 -10.00 -0.79 -31.26
C VAL A 109 -10.10 -0.54 -32.77
N GLU A 110 -11.32 -0.39 -33.31
CA GLU A 110 -11.55 -0.04 -34.72
C GLU A 110 -10.92 1.32 -35.05
N ALA A 111 -11.04 2.31 -34.16
CA ALA A 111 -10.41 3.63 -34.35
C ALA A 111 -8.86 3.55 -34.31
N ALA A 112 -8.28 2.63 -33.53
CA ALA A 112 -6.83 2.41 -33.46
C ALA A 112 -6.27 1.67 -34.67
N ASN A 113 -7.07 0.79 -35.32
CA ASN A 113 -6.63 -0.14 -36.38
C ASN A 113 -7.01 0.29 -37.80
N ALA A 114 -7.45 1.52 -38.02
CA ALA A 114 -7.96 2.00 -39.33
C ALA A 114 -7.01 1.81 -40.53
N ASN A 115 -5.81 1.22 -40.33
CA ASN A 115 -4.77 1.11 -41.37
C ASN A 115 -4.22 -0.32 -41.63
N THR A 116 -4.84 -1.40 -41.14
CA THR A 116 -4.31 -2.76 -41.35
C THR A 116 -5.25 -3.67 -42.10
N ASP A 117 -4.78 -4.17 -43.26
CA ASP A 117 -5.50 -4.95 -44.29
C ASP A 117 -5.26 -6.48 -44.08
N TYR A 118 -5.36 -6.98 -42.82
CA TYR A 118 -5.26 -8.41 -42.51
C TYR A 118 -6.55 -8.91 -41.88
N ASP A 119 -6.73 -10.23 -41.78
CA ASP A 119 -7.93 -10.93 -41.28
C ASP A 119 -8.48 -10.27 -40.01
N ALA A 120 -9.23 -9.17 -40.24
CA ALA A 120 -9.57 -8.16 -39.25
C ALA A 120 -10.34 -8.76 -38.05
N ALA A 121 -11.13 -9.81 -38.29
CA ALA A 121 -12.02 -10.35 -37.27
C ALA A 121 -11.29 -11.16 -36.17
N GLU A 122 -10.16 -11.77 -36.47
CA GLU A 122 -9.38 -12.55 -35.48
C GLU A 122 -8.50 -11.61 -34.66
N ILE A 123 -7.85 -10.66 -35.33
CA ILE A 123 -7.06 -9.60 -34.69
C ILE A 123 -7.93 -8.74 -33.77
N ASP A 124 -9.13 -8.37 -34.20
CA ASP A 124 -10.07 -7.60 -33.37
C ASP A 124 -10.49 -8.36 -32.12
N ARG A 125 -10.75 -9.67 -32.22
CA ARG A 125 -11.08 -10.50 -31.06
C ARG A 125 -9.93 -10.59 -30.06
N GLU A 126 -8.69 -10.76 -30.55
CA GLU A 126 -7.51 -10.84 -29.72
C GLU A 126 -7.22 -9.50 -29.02
N LEU A 127 -7.37 -8.38 -29.75
CA LEU A 127 -7.23 -7.04 -29.19
C LEU A 127 -8.33 -6.72 -28.16
N ILE A 128 -9.57 -7.06 -28.45
CA ILE A 128 -10.66 -6.92 -27.48
C ILE A 128 -10.41 -7.78 -26.25
N ALA A 129 -9.99 -9.03 -26.41
CA ALA A 129 -9.67 -9.93 -25.29
C ALA A 129 -8.51 -9.40 -24.45
N SER A 130 -7.44 -8.90 -25.07
CA SER A 130 -6.30 -8.31 -24.36
C SER A 130 -6.69 -7.05 -23.60
N ARG A 131 -7.54 -6.20 -24.18
CA ARG A 131 -8.05 -5.00 -23.53
C ARG A 131 -8.94 -5.35 -22.33
N LEU A 132 -9.84 -6.31 -22.48
CA LEU A 132 -10.67 -6.80 -21.39
C LEU A 132 -9.84 -7.36 -20.25
N GLN A 133 -8.78 -8.15 -20.56
CA GLN A 133 -7.86 -8.66 -19.54
C GLN A 133 -7.13 -7.53 -18.80
N LYS A 134 -6.69 -6.49 -19.54
CA LYS A 134 -6.06 -5.30 -18.96
C LYS A 134 -7.02 -4.58 -18.01
N ASP A 135 -8.25 -4.33 -18.43
CA ASP A 135 -9.25 -3.62 -17.64
C ASP A 135 -9.64 -4.41 -16.37
N VAL A 136 -9.81 -5.74 -16.49
CA VAL A 136 -10.05 -6.61 -15.33
C VAL A 136 -8.85 -6.62 -14.39
N ALA A 137 -7.63 -6.65 -14.90
CA ALA A 137 -6.42 -6.58 -14.08
C ALA A 137 -6.30 -5.24 -13.35
N GLU A 138 -6.63 -4.14 -14.02
CA GLU A 138 -6.64 -2.79 -13.45
C GLU A 138 -7.69 -2.67 -12.34
N GLN A 139 -8.92 -3.10 -12.59
CA GLN A 139 -10.00 -3.09 -11.60
C GLN A 139 -9.72 -4.01 -10.41
N SER A 140 -9.11 -5.18 -10.65
CA SER A 140 -8.69 -6.07 -9.57
C SER A 140 -7.44 -5.58 -8.84
N GLY A 141 -6.76 -4.52 -9.32
CA GLY A 141 -5.54 -3.98 -8.74
C GLY A 141 -4.32 -4.90 -8.90
N LYS A 142 -4.33 -5.79 -9.89
CA LYS A 142 -3.20 -6.67 -10.19
C LYS A 142 -2.13 -5.95 -11.00
N ILE A 143 -0.88 -6.36 -10.84
CA ILE A 143 0.23 -5.88 -11.66
C ILE A 143 0.07 -6.42 -13.06
N HIS A 144 -0.06 -5.52 -14.04
CA HIS A 144 -0.25 -5.85 -15.46
C HIS A 144 0.66 -5.04 -16.40
N LEU A 145 1.26 -3.94 -15.91
CA LEU A 145 2.15 -3.08 -16.67
C LEU A 145 3.59 -3.24 -16.21
N TYR A 146 4.47 -3.72 -17.09
CA TYR A 146 5.90 -3.92 -16.81
C TYR A 146 6.72 -2.76 -17.38
N ILE A 147 6.59 -1.59 -16.78
CA ILE A 147 7.21 -0.34 -17.27
C ILE A 147 8.61 -0.08 -16.72
N ALA A 148 9.03 -0.74 -15.66
CA ALA A 148 10.33 -0.49 -15.04
C ALA A 148 11.53 -0.63 -16.00
N PRO A 149 11.58 -1.58 -16.95
CA PRO A 149 12.66 -1.67 -17.94
C PRO A 149 12.67 -0.50 -18.94
N HIS A 150 11.53 0.16 -19.11
CA HIS A 150 11.32 1.23 -20.09
C HIS A 150 11.50 2.63 -19.50
N ALA A 151 11.80 2.71 -18.20
CA ALA A 151 12.05 3.97 -17.52
C ALA A 151 13.51 4.38 -17.71
N GLU A 152 13.74 5.50 -18.43
CA GLU A 152 15.08 5.96 -18.83
C GLU A 152 15.67 6.95 -17.83
N SER A 153 14.91 7.96 -17.46
CA SER A 153 15.40 9.05 -16.62
C SER A 153 14.31 9.62 -15.73
N ILE A 154 14.72 10.34 -14.71
CA ILE A 154 13.82 11.11 -13.87
C ILE A 154 14.29 12.55 -13.78
N THR A 155 13.42 13.45 -14.19
CA THR A 155 13.65 14.89 -14.05
C THR A 155 13.04 15.35 -12.75
N THR A 156 13.86 15.81 -11.80
CA THR A 156 13.40 16.25 -10.48
C THR A 156 13.56 17.75 -10.26
N ARG A 157 12.60 18.34 -9.55
CA ARG A 157 12.63 19.72 -9.11
C ARG A 157 12.37 19.81 -7.62
N PHE A 158 13.30 20.43 -6.89
CA PHE A 158 13.15 20.66 -5.47
C PHE A 158 12.48 22.02 -5.21
N LEU A 159 11.40 22.00 -4.43
CA LEU A 159 10.65 23.18 -4.02
C LEU A 159 10.86 23.38 -2.51
N PRO A 160 11.57 24.43 -2.11
CA PRO A 160 11.71 24.74 -0.69
C PRO A 160 10.34 25.07 -0.11
N SER A 161 9.99 24.41 0.98
CA SER A 161 8.73 24.66 1.68
C SER A 161 8.88 25.81 2.70
N SER A 162 8.49 25.62 3.87
CA SER A 162 8.63 26.52 5.01
C SER A 162 9.96 26.20 5.74
N PRO A 163 10.41 27.00 6.70
CA PRO A 163 11.46 26.59 7.62
C PRO A 163 11.10 25.32 8.40
N HIS A 164 9.82 24.91 8.38
CA HIS A 164 9.33 23.74 9.11
C HIS A 164 9.49 22.45 8.29
N VAL A 165 9.81 21.36 9.00
CA VAL A 165 10.02 20.05 8.42
C VAL A 165 8.74 19.50 7.81
N PRO A 166 8.72 19.14 6.52
CA PRO A 166 7.58 18.46 5.91
C PRO A 166 7.52 17.01 6.39
N THR A 167 6.31 16.57 6.72
CA THR A 167 6.06 15.22 7.24
C THR A 167 5.54 14.27 6.18
N SER A 168 4.64 14.74 5.33
CA SER A 168 4.05 13.96 4.25
C SER A 168 3.60 14.87 3.13
N ALA A 169 3.46 14.31 1.93
CA ALA A 169 2.97 15.02 0.76
C ALA A 169 1.91 14.18 0.05
N ALA A 170 0.88 14.82 -0.48
CA ALA A 170 -0.17 14.22 -1.28
C ALA A 170 -0.32 14.96 -2.59
N LEU A 171 -0.42 14.21 -3.68
CA LEU A 171 -0.52 14.70 -5.05
C LEU A 171 -1.95 14.51 -5.57
N THR A 172 -2.49 15.55 -6.16
CA THR A 172 -3.75 15.50 -6.93
C THR A 172 -3.50 16.09 -8.32
N PRO A 173 -4.39 15.90 -9.28
CA PRO A 173 -4.23 16.49 -10.60
C PRO A 173 -4.04 18.01 -10.59
N ARG A 174 -4.71 18.72 -9.67
CA ARG A 174 -4.67 20.19 -9.60
C ARG A 174 -3.62 20.73 -8.61
N TYR A 175 -3.40 20.05 -7.48
CA TYR A 175 -2.61 20.57 -6.37
C TYR A 175 -1.70 19.53 -5.74
N ILE A 176 -0.60 19.99 -5.18
CA ILE A 176 0.27 19.23 -4.28
C ILE A 176 0.10 19.79 -2.89
N PHE A 177 -0.27 18.94 -1.95
CA PHE A 177 -0.44 19.29 -0.54
C PHE A 177 0.73 18.75 0.27
N VAL A 178 1.26 19.57 1.16
CA VAL A 178 2.40 19.23 2.00
C VAL A 178 2.08 19.54 3.44
N SER A 179 2.08 18.54 4.29
CA SER A 179 1.92 18.70 5.73
C SER A 179 3.26 18.95 6.41
N THR A 180 3.24 19.69 7.51
CA THR A 180 4.45 20.04 8.27
C THR A 180 4.31 19.68 9.75
N LYS A 181 5.46 19.50 10.42
CA LYS A 181 5.52 19.26 11.88
C LYS A 181 4.88 20.39 12.71
N ARG A 182 4.66 21.56 12.13
CA ARG A 182 3.99 22.68 12.84
C ARG A 182 2.46 22.64 12.74
N GLY A 183 1.89 21.61 12.10
CA GLY A 183 0.44 21.53 11.93
C GLY A 183 -0.11 22.35 10.76
N SER A 184 0.75 22.89 9.90
CA SER A 184 0.34 23.64 8.72
C SER A 184 0.41 22.77 7.46
N ILE A 185 -0.50 23.02 6.53
CA ILE A 185 -0.56 22.41 5.19
C ILE A 185 -0.23 23.51 4.19
N ILE A 186 0.67 23.22 3.28
CA ILE A 186 1.08 24.13 2.21
C ILE A 186 0.55 23.55 0.90
N ARG A 187 -0.04 24.40 0.05
CA ARG A 187 -0.58 24.02 -1.25
C ARG A 187 0.26 24.61 -2.37
N TYR A 188 0.58 23.76 -3.36
CA TYR A 188 1.25 24.15 -4.59
C TYR A 188 0.37 23.78 -5.78
N ALA A 189 0.38 24.60 -6.84
CA ALA A 189 -0.23 24.22 -8.11
C ALA A 189 0.62 23.15 -8.80
N THR A 190 0.03 22.05 -9.20
CA THR A 190 0.73 20.99 -9.94
C THR A 190 1.27 21.51 -11.28
N ALA A 191 0.49 22.35 -11.97
CA ALA A 191 0.87 22.91 -13.26
C ALA A 191 2.09 23.83 -13.23
N THR A 192 2.20 24.69 -12.22
CA THR A 192 3.25 25.74 -12.16
C THR A 192 4.29 25.51 -11.10
N LEU A 193 4.05 24.56 -10.20
CA LEU A 193 4.84 24.26 -9.00
C LEU A 193 5.03 25.50 -8.09
N LYS A 194 4.13 26.48 -8.18
CA LYS A 194 4.14 27.66 -7.33
C LYS A 194 3.21 27.46 -6.13
N LYS A 195 3.62 28.02 -4.99
CA LYS A 195 2.79 28.03 -3.79
C LYS A 195 1.54 28.87 -4.03
N ILE A 196 0.39 28.33 -3.61
CA ILE A 196 -0.91 28.99 -3.72
C ILE A 196 -1.46 29.29 -2.32
N GLY A 197 -1.86 30.54 -2.12
CA GLY A 197 -2.52 30.97 -0.89
C GLY A 197 -1.63 30.93 0.36
N LYS A 198 -2.26 31.11 1.52
CA LYS A 198 -1.61 31.01 2.83
C LYS A 198 -1.58 29.54 3.29
N PRO A 199 -0.59 29.12 4.11
CA PRO A 199 -0.65 27.83 4.79
C PRO A 199 -1.91 27.75 5.64
N PHE A 200 -2.57 26.61 5.60
CA PHE A 200 -3.80 26.31 6.36
C PHE A 200 -3.60 25.08 7.23
N GLY A 201 -4.61 24.65 7.97
CA GLY A 201 -4.59 23.41 8.74
C GLY A 201 -4.33 23.58 10.21
N GLN A 202 -3.60 24.60 10.63
CA GLN A 202 -3.33 24.88 12.03
C GLN A 202 -4.50 25.65 12.67
N ALA A 203 -5.03 25.12 13.77
CA ALA A 203 -6.02 25.83 14.57
C ALA A 203 -5.38 27.05 15.24
N VAL A 204 -6.03 28.20 15.14
CA VAL A 204 -5.64 29.44 15.82
C VAL A 204 -6.76 29.84 16.77
N GLY A 205 -6.52 29.74 18.09
CA GLY A 205 -7.55 29.95 19.08
C GLY A 205 -8.65 28.88 19.05
N ASP A 206 -9.89 29.28 18.88
CA ASP A 206 -11.06 28.39 18.77
C ASP A 206 -11.41 28.02 17.33
N SER A 207 -10.53 28.36 16.36
CA SER A 207 -10.77 27.99 14.97
C SER A 207 -10.60 26.50 14.74
N ASP A 208 -11.29 25.99 13.71
CA ASP A 208 -11.17 24.63 13.24
C ASP A 208 -9.76 24.35 12.70
N GLY A 209 -9.28 23.13 12.90
CA GLY A 209 -7.96 22.71 12.46
C GLY A 209 -7.22 21.83 13.46
N HIS A 210 -5.98 21.51 13.13
CA HIS A 210 -5.09 20.73 14.01
C HIS A 210 -4.43 21.59 15.08
N LYS A 211 -4.42 21.07 16.32
CA LYS A 211 -3.75 21.71 17.47
C LYS A 211 -2.29 21.24 17.65
N GLY A 212 -1.83 20.32 16.86
CA GLY A 212 -0.51 19.71 16.96
C GLY A 212 0.16 19.47 15.61
N GLU A 213 1.23 18.66 15.65
CA GLU A 213 1.96 18.24 14.45
C GLU A 213 1.04 17.41 13.55
N ILE A 214 1.02 17.68 12.24
CA ILE A 214 0.40 16.79 11.24
C ILE A 214 1.45 15.78 10.82
N LEU A 215 1.15 14.49 10.99
CA LEU A 215 2.10 13.42 10.71
C LEU A 215 1.90 12.78 9.34
N CYS A 216 0.68 12.79 8.81
CA CYS A 216 0.34 12.21 7.53
C CYS A 216 -0.72 13.02 6.79
N ILE A 217 -0.72 12.91 5.48
CA ILE A 217 -1.70 13.53 4.59
C ILE A 217 -1.97 12.57 3.44
N ALA A 218 -3.23 12.44 3.06
CA ALA A 218 -3.68 11.70 1.89
C ALA A 218 -4.72 12.51 1.15
N ALA A 219 -4.80 12.35 -0.16
CA ALA A 219 -5.79 13.00 -1.00
C ALA A 219 -6.63 11.95 -1.71
N SER A 220 -7.92 12.24 -1.92
CA SER A 220 -8.79 11.42 -2.74
C SER A 220 -8.38 11.49 -4.21
N GLU A 221 -8.62 10.42 -4.97
CA GLU A 221 -8.25 10.32 -6.38
C GLU A 221 -8.97 11.37 -7.23
N ASP A 222 -10.21 11.66 -6.91
CA ASP A 222 -11.02 12.73 -7.55
C ASP A 222 -10.55 14.15 -7.20
N GLY A 223 -9.60 14.30 -6.27
CA GLY A 223 -9.05 15.59 -5.85
C GLY A 223 -10.00 16.49 -5.07
N LYS A 224 -11.15 15.98 -4.59
CA LYS A 224 -12.14 16.76 -3.83
C LYS A 224 -11.81 16.86 -2.35
N PHE A 225 -11.28 15.77 -1.76
CA PHE A 225 -10.99 15.69 -0.35
C PHE A 225 -9.51 15.50 -0.07
N VAL A 226 -9.04 16.18 0.95
CA VAL A 226 -7.74 15.95 1.57
C VAL A 226 -7.97 15.56 3.03
N VAL A 227 -7.30 14.52 3.47
CA VAL A 227 -7.41 13.98 4.82
C VAL A 227 -6.05 14.05 5.50
N THR A 228 -6.03 14.52 6.71
CA THR A 228 -4.80 14.75 7.50
C THR A 228 -4.88 14.06 8.84
N GLY A 229 -3.79 13.44 9.27
CA GLY A 229 -3.68 12.83 10.58
C GLY A 229 -2.70 13.59 11.47
N GLY A 230 -3.15 13.95 12.66
CA GLY A 230 -2.40 14.77 13.58
C GLY A 230 -1.93 14.02 14.83
N ARG A 231 -0.95 14.62 15.50
CA ARG A 231 -0.52 14.20 16.84
C ARG A 231 -1.58 14.51 17.90
N ASP A 232 -2.52 15.39 17.59
CA ASP A 232 -3.70 15.73 18.37
C ASP A 232 -4.79 14.66 18.37
N LYS A 233 -4.53 13.49 17.75
CA LYS A 233 -5.42 12.31 17.67
C LYS A 233 -6.65 12.54 16.78
N VAL A 234 -6.65 13.63 16.03
CA VAL A 234 -7.75 14.03 15.13
C VAL A 234 -7.36 13.71 13.70
N ILE A 235 -8.34 13.23 12.93
CA ILE A 235 -8.25 13.12 11.50
C ILE A 235 -9.03 14.29 10.90
N GLY A 236 -8.32 15.26 10.33
CA GLY A 236 -8.92 16.41 9.69
C GLY A 236 -9.36 16.11 8.28
N VAL A 237 -10.60 16.43 7.96
CA VAL A 237 -11.17 16.31 6.61
C VAL A 237 -11.33 17.71 6.01
N TRP A 238 -10.76 17.88 4.82
CA TRP A 238 -10.76 19.15 4.10
C TRP A 238 -11.41 18.96 2.73
N ASN A 239 -12.34 19.84 2.39
CA ASN A 239 -12.81 19.97 1.00
C ASN A 239 -11.89 20.95 0.26
N VAL A 240 -11.32 20.50 -0.86
CA VAL A 240 -10.36 21.27 -1.66
C VAL A 240 -10.82 21.46 -3.10
N GLU A 241 -12.08 21.19 -3.39
CA GLU A 241 -12.68 21.36 -4.72
C GLU A 241 -12.70 22.84 -5.15
N GLY A 242 -12.91 23.74 -4.16
CA GLY A 242 -12.91 25.19 -4.38
C GLY A 242 -11.50 25.82 -4.39
N ASP A 243 -11.45 27.12 -4.59
CA ASP A 243 -10.20 27.88 -4.59
C ASP A 243 -9.56 27.96 -3.22
N GLU A 244 -10.33 27.93 -2.14
CA GLU A 244 -9.83 27.88 -0.77
C GLU A 244 -10.21 26.56 -0.10
N PRO A 245 -9.25 25.91 0.61
CA PRO A 245 -9.53 24.70 1.37
C PRO A 245 -10.46 25.00 2.55
N VAL A 246 -11.53 24.22 2.67
CA VAL A 246 -12.51 24.35 3.74
C VAL A 246 -12.43 23.17 4.68
N TRP A 247 -12.36 23.43 5.99
CA TRP A 247 -12.48 22.40 7.02
C TRP A 247 -13.90 21.86 7.05
N VAL A 248 -14.04 20.54 6.85
CA VAL A 248 -15.34 19.87 6.92
C VAL A 248 -15.60 19.38 8.34
N THR A 249 -14.69 18.58 8.86
CA THR A 249 -14.81 18.03 10.22
C THR A 249 -13.51 17.43 10.73
N GLY A 250 -13.44 17.20 12.03
CA GLY A 250 -12.37 16.44 12.68
C GLY A 250 -12.90 15.10 13.22
N LEU A 251 -12.57 13.99 12.53
CA LEU A 251 -12.94 12.66 12.96
C LEU A 251 -12.09 12.24 14.17
N ARG A 252 -12.74 11.73 15.18
CA ARG A 252 -12.12 11.26 16.43
C ARG A 252 -12.40 9.77 16.60
N GLY A 253 -11.50 9.05 17.20
CA GLY A 253 -11.62 7.60 17.44
C GLY A 253 -10.32 7.02 17.97
N HIS A 254 -9.21 7.63 17.61
CA HIS A 254 -7.90 7.20 18.07
C HIS A 254 -7.58 7.74 19.49
N LYS A 255 -6.94 6.90 20.29
CA LYS A 255 -6.48 7.25 21.65
C LYS A 255 -5.11 7.91 21.66
N ASP A 256 -4.38 7.84 20.55
CA ASP A 256 -3.04 8.41 20.40
C ASP A 256 -2.86 8.96 18.96
N ALA A 257 -1.69 9.53 18.68
CA ALA A 257 -1.37 10.19 17.43
C ALA A 257 -1.67 9.32 16.19
N VAL A 258 -2.26 9.92 15.16
CA VAL A 258 -2.52 9.28 13.88
C VAL A 258 -1.24 9.35 13.03
N THR A 259 -0.69 8.19 12.73
CA THR A 259 0.62 8.06 12.05
C THR A 259 0.52 7.94 10.55
N SER A 260 -0.51 7.27 10.05
CA SER A 260 -0.67 7.03 8.61
C SER A 260 -2.15 6.96 8.25
N ILE A 261 -2.45 7.42 7.04
CA ILE A 261 -3.79 7.39 6.44
C ILE A 261 -3.64 6.83 5.04
N ALA A 262 -4.51 5.88 4.68
CA ALA A 262 -4.65 5.37 3.33
C ALA A 262 -6.08 5.64 2.86
N ILE A 263 -6.20 6.21 1.67
CA ILE A 263 -7.46 6.33 0.94
C ILE A 263 -7.38 5.34 -0.20
N PRO A 264 -8.17 4.24 -0.18
CA PRO A 264 -8.19 3.29 -1.27
C PRO A 264 -8.60 3.97 -2.57
N ALA A 265 -7.86 3.71 -3.64
CA ALA A 265 -8.11 4.32 -4.93
C ALA A 265 -9.08 3.50 -5.80
N LEU A 266 -9.13 2.18 -5.61
CA LEU A 266 -9.97 1.28 -6.39
C LEU A 266 -11.30 1.01 -5.67
N ASN A 267 -12.42 1.10 -6.41
CA ASN A 267 -13.77 0.72 -5.95
C ASN A 267 -14.14 1.37 -4.60
N ASN A 268 -13.94 2.68 -4.47
CA ASN A 268 -14.20 3.42 -3.24
C ASN A 268 -15.29 4.51 -3.40
N PRO A 269 -16.53 4.16 -3.74
CA PRO A 269 -17.60 5.13 -3.98
C PRO A 269 -18.00 5.89 -2.70
N SER A 270 -17.82 5.29 -1.54
CA SER A 270 -18.14 5.89 -0.23
C SER A 270 -16.98 6.66 0.39
N HIS A 271 -15.88 6.82 -0.35
CA HIS A 271 -14.65 7.46 0.14
C HIS A 271 -14.23 6.95 1.53
N HIS A 272 -14.09 5.63 1.65
CA HIS A 272 -13.58 4.99 2.86
C HIS A 272 -12.14 5.41 3.11
N ILE A 273 -11.79 5.58 4.36
CA ILE A 273 -10.46 5.95 4.81
C ILE A 273 -10.01 4.97 5.87
N LEU A 274 -8.80 4.48 5.74
CA LEU A 274 -8.13 3.67 6.74
C LEU A 274 -7.09 4.52 7.46
N SER A 275 -7.14 4.54 8.78
CA SER A 275 -6.22 5.33 9.60
C SER A 275 -5.53 4.46 10.64
N ALA A 276 -4.22 4.60 10.74
CA ALA A 276 -3.37 3.92 11.70
C ALA A 276 -2.87 4.88 12.77
N SER A 277 -2.67 4.38 13.98
CA SER A 277 -2.27 5.19 15.14
C SER A 277 -1.22 4.51 16.00
N LEU A 278 -0.50 5.32 16.79
CA LEU A 278 0.38 4.83 17.86
C LEU A 278 -0.39 4.05 18.94
N SER A 279 -1.72 4.20 19.00
CA SER A 279 -2.58 3.44 19.93
C SER A 279 -2.79 1.97 19.54
N ARG A 280 -2.08 1.46 18.53
CA ARG A 280 -2.12 0.06 18.05
C ARG A 280 -3.41 -0.35 17.36
N HIS A 281 -4.26 0.61 17.00
CA HIS A 281 -5.54 0.39 16.35
C HIS A 281 -5.51 0.90 14.92
N LEU A 282 -6.12 0.14 14.02
CA LEU A 282 -6.51 0.55 12.68
C LEU A 282 -8.00 0.90 12.73
N ALA A 283 -8.41 2.02 12.18
CA ALA A 283 -9.81 2.41 12.12
C ALA A 283 -10.24 2.68 10.67
N LEU A 284 -11.45 2.25 10.36
CA LEU A 284 -12.14 2.51 9.11
C LEU A 284 -13.13 3.66 9.32
N HIS A 285 -13.06 4.66 8.47
CA HIS A 285 -13.95 5.80 8.45
C HIS A 285 -14.61 5.94 7.09
N SER A 286 -15.79 6.56 7.04
CA SER A 286 -16.42 6.96 5.80
C SER A 286 -16.50 8.48 5.73
N LEU A 287 -16.09 9.05 4.59
CA LEU A 287 -16.31 10.47 4.31
C LEU A 287 -17.75 10.79 3.97
N ALA A 288 -18.52 9.82 3.47
CA ALA A 288 -19.93 10.04 3.17
C ALA A 288 -20.77 10.25 4.43
N THR A 289 -20.46 9.50 5.50
CA THR A 289 -21.17 9.60 6.81
C THR A 289 -20.41 10.43 7.83
N LEU A 290 -19.17 10.83 7.55
CA LEU A 290 -18.28 11.58 8.45
C LEU A 290 -18.14 10.91 9.82
N SER A 291 -18.07 9.59 9.84
CA SER A 291 -18.05 8.79 11.06
C SER A 291 -17.05 7.63 10.99
N VAL A 292 -16.69 7.10 12.16
CA VAL A 292 -15.98 5.83 12.29
C VAL A 292 -16.96 4.71 11.99
N ILE A 293 -16.60 3.82 11.07
CA ILE A 293 -17.37 2.61 10.78
C ILE A 293 -16.94 1.51 11.74
N ASP A 294 -15.64 1.24 11.79
CA ASP A 294 -15.10 0.14 12.56
C ASP A 294 -13.69 0.39 13.10
N THR A 295 -13.25 -0.41 14.08
CA THR A 295 -11.92 -0.32 14.69
C THR A 295 -11.31 -1.70 14.86
N PHE A 296 -10.19 -1.94 14.20
CA PHE A 296 -9.50 -3.22 14.15
C PHE A 296 -8.37 -3.28 15.16
N PHE A 297 -8.32 -4.39 15.89
CA PHE A 297 -7.35 -4.66 16.94
C PHE A 297 -6.45 -5.82 16.57
N GLY A 298 -5.19 -5.77 17.00
CA GLY A 298 -4.30 -6.92 16.78
C GLY A 298 -2.84 -6.62 17.06
N HIS A 299 -2.31 -5.51 16.55
CA HIS A 299 -0.91 -5.15 16.78
C HIS A 299 -0.58 -5.01 18.27
N GLN A 300 0.60 -5.50 18.64
CA GLN A 300 1.09 -5.41 20.02
C GLN A 300 1.83 -4.10 20.28
N ASP A 301 2.30 -3.45 19.22
CA ASP A 301 2.97 -2.15 19.28
C ASP A 301 2.33 -1.17 18.29
N SER A 302 2.85 0.05 18.25
CA SER A 302 2.39 1.15 17.40
C SER A 302 2.37 0.77 15.92
N ILE A 303 1.42 1.35 15.17
CA ILE A 303 1.30 1.15 13.74
C ILE A 303 1.84 2.41 13.03
N PRO A 304 3.06 2.39 12.48
CA PRO A 304 3.63 3.55 11.81
C PRO A 304 3.10 3.77 10.38
N SER A 305 2.66 2.71 9.71
CA SER A 305 2.23 2.79 8.30
C SER A 305 1.05 1.88 8.01
N VAL A 306 0.18 2.35 7.12
CA VAL A 306 -0.93 1.60 6.52
C VAL A 306 -0.96 1.90 5.02
N SER A 307 -1.20 0.87 4.22
CA SER A 307 -1.44 0.97 2.78
C SER A 307 -2.65 0.15 2.39
N SER A 308 -3.41 0.64 1.41
CA SER A 308 -4.63 -0.01 0.92
C SER A 308 -4.85 0.36 -0.54
N LEU A 309 -5.19 -0.63 -1.36
CA LEU A 309 -5.60 -0.45 -2.75
C LEU A 309 -7.12 -0.41 -2.91
N LYS A 310 -7.82 -1.23 -2.11
CA LYS A 310 -9.29 -1.36 -2.11
C LYS A 310 -9.83 -1.15 -0.70
N PRO A 311 -11.07 -0.68 -0.54
CA PRO A 311 -11.70 -0.53 0.78
C PRO A 311 -11.75 -1.82 1.58
N THR A 312 -11.81 -2.97 0.90
CA THR A 312 -11.91 -4.30 1.48
C THR A 312 -10.59 -4.86 2.01
N LEU A 313 -9.44 -4.30 1.54
CA LEU A 313 -8.11 -4.83 1.82
C LEU A 313 -7.18 -3.76 2.38
N ALA A 314 -6.45 -4.08 3.42
CA ALA A 314 -5.43 -3.22 3.98
C ALA A 314 -4.21 -4.00 4.48
N VAL A 315 -3.05 -3.35 4.45
CA VAL A 315 -1.82 -3.85 5.07
C VAL A 315 -1.31 -2.82 6.07
N THR A 316 -0.92 -3.28 7.23
CA THR A 316 -0.35 -2.45 8.29
C THR A 316 1.01 -2.98 8.73
N ALA A 317 1.92 -2.06 9.03
CA ALA A 317 3.19 -2.36 9.68
C ALA A 317 3.06 -2.15 11.18
N GLY A 318 3.56 -3.10 11.98
CA GLY A 318 3.72 -2.91 13.40
C GLY A 318 5.20 -2.67 13.70
N ALA A 319 5.51 -1.57 14.40
CA ALA A 319 6.87 -1.12 14.60
C ALA A 319 7.74 -2.21 15.25
N ARG A 320 7.78 -2.27 16.57
CA ARG A 320 8.64 -3.22 17.30
C ARG A 320 8.06 -4.62 17.46
N ASP A 321 6.77 -4.82 17.13
CA ASP A 321 6.20 -6.17 17.07
C ASP A 321 6.70 -6.97 15.87
N ARG A 322 7.38 -6.31 14.93
CA ARG A 322 8.02 -6.89 13.73
C ARG A 322 7.04 -7.69 12.90
N THR A 323 5.78 -7.27 12.85
CA THR A 323 4.75 -7.94 12.09
C THR A 323 4.15 -7.00 11.06
N CYS A 324 3.92 -7.51 9.86
CA CYS A 324 2.95 -6.93 8.95
C CYS A 324 1.64 -7.68 9.13
N ARG A 325 0.53 -6.97 9.07
CA ARG A 325 -0.80 -7.58 9.09
C ARG A 325 -1.56 -7.19 7.85
N TRP A 326 -2.10 -8.22 7.22
CA TRP A 326 -3.00 -8.07 6.09
C TRP A 326 -4.42 -8.27 6.60
N TRP A 327 -5.31 -7.34 6.27
CA TRP A 327 -6.67 -7.27 6.77
C TRP A 327 -7.64 -7.45 5.62
N LYS A 328 -8.60 -8.34 5.79
CA LYS A 328 -9.87 -8.32 5.06
C LYS A 328 -10.84 -7.52 5.91
N VAL A 329 -11.09 -6.28 5.49
CA VAL A 329 -11.81 -5.28 6.28
C VAL A 329 -13.26 -5.71 6.53
N GLU A 330 -13.95 -6.21 5.51
CA GLU A 330 -15.35 -6.63 5.60
C GLU A 330 -15.55 -7.89 6.46
N GLU A 331 -14.61 -8.83 6.39
CA GLU A 331 -14.68 -10.09 7.13
C GLU A 331 -14.06 -9.98 8.53
N GLU A 332 -13.45 -8.84 8.88
CA GLU A 332 -12.67 -8.62 10.11
C GLU A 332 -11.54 -9.65 10.32
N VAL A 333 -11.12 -10.31 9.26
CA VAL A 333 -10.08 -11.34 9.30
C VAL A 333 -8.71 -10.71 9.10
N GLN A 334 -7.72 -11.20 9.85
CA GLN A 334 -6.34 -10.75 9.72
C GLN A 334 -5.38 -11.90 9.50
N LEU A 335 -4.41 -11.70 8.62
CA LEU A 335 -3.25 -12.57 8.45
C LEU A 335 -2.02 -11.89 9.02
N VAL A 336 -1.26 -12.61 9.83
CA VAL A 336 -0.06 -12.08 10.49
C VAL A 336 1.20 -12.60 9.79
N PHE A 337 2.00 -11.68 9.29
CA PHE A 337 3.28 -11.92 8.66
C PHE A 337 4.38 -11.46 9.61
N ARG A 338 5.28 -12.36 9.98
CA ARG A 338 6.35 -12.03 10.92
C ARG A 338 7.62 -11.73 10.15
N GLY A 339 8.13 -10.52 10.31
CA GLY A 339 9.46 -10.09 9.93
C GLY A 339 10.53 -10.84 10.73
N GLY A 340 11.77 -10.63 10.41
CA GLY A 340 12.90 -11.34 11.02
C GLY A 340 13.27 -12.58 10.24
N GLY A 341 13.09 -12.54 8.92
CA GLY A 341 13.74 -13.47 8.01
C GLY A 341 15.24 -13.42 8.28
N LYS A 342 15.81 -14.55 8.70
CA LYS A 342 17.27 -14.70 8.82
C LYS A 342 17.84 -14.58 7.42
N THR A 343 18.43 -13.44 7.10
CA THR A 343 19.18 -13.28 5.87
C THR A 343 20.43 -14.12 6.00
N LYS A 344 20.55 -15.18 5.21
CA LYS A 344 21.77 -15.98 5.18
C LYS A 344 22.93 -15.10 4.76
N SER A 345 24.06 -15.30 5.39
CA SER A 345 25.31 -14.56 5.16
C SER A 345 25.82 -14.58 3.71
N ASP A 346 25.23 -15.38 2.84
CA ASP A 346 25.65 -15.50 1.42
C ASP A 346 25.43 -14.21 0.62
N GLN A 347 24.42 -13.41 0.99
CA GLN A 347 24.23 -12.05 0.40
C GLN A 347 25.16 -11.00 1.04
N ILE A 348 25.68 -11.29 2.22
CA ILE A 348 26.67 -10.46 2.92
C ILE A 348 28.07 -10.78 2.40
N GLY A 349 28.25 -11.90 1.70
CA GLY A 349 29.50 -12.28 1.06
C GLY A 349 30.06 -11.28 0.06
N LEU A 350 29.21 -10.37 -0.43
CA LEU A 350 29.58 -9.25 -1.30
C LEU A 350 30.11 -8.02 -0.56
N LEU A 351 30.03 -7.98 0.78
CA LEU A 351 30.56 -6.88 1.58
C LEU A 351 32.00 -7.21 2.00
N PRO A 352 32.93 -6.24 1.93
CA PRO A 352 34.30 -6.40 2.45
C PRO A 352 34.27 -6.89 3.91
N GLU A 353 35.21 -7.78 4.26
CA GLU A 353 35.27 -8.34 5.64
C GLU A 353 35.38 -7.30 6.74
N GLU A 354 36.09 -6.21 6.46
CA GLU A 354 36.17 -5.05 7.36
C GLU A 354 34.82 -4.38 7.63
N MET A 355 33.90 -4.42 6.68
CA MET A 355 32.52 -3.92 6.83
C MET A 355 31.65 -4.88 7.63
N LYS A 356 31.93 -6.19 7.58
CA LYS A 356 31.20 -7.20 8.35
C LYS A 356 31.48 -7.12 9.85
N GLU A 357 32.70 -6.73 10.25
CA GLU A 357 33.08 -6.55 11.65
C GLU A 357 32.50 -5.28 12.29
N ARG A 358 32.27 -4.24 11.50
CA ARG A 358 31.73 -2.94 11.96
C ARG A 358 30.22 -2.94 12.20
N LEU A 359 29.51 -3.96 11.75
CA LEU A 359 28.06 -4.08 11.84
C LEU A 359 27.60 -4.48 13.26
N GLY A 360 27.83 -3.61 14.24
CA GLY A 360 27.56 -3.93 15.65
C GLY A 360 26.10 -3.83 16.12
N GLY A 361 25.14 -3.42 15.34
CA GLY A 361 23.86 -2.96 15.86
C GLY A 361 22.60 -3.80 15.60
N GLY A 362 22.66 -4.83 14.80
CA GLY A 362 21.48 -5.66 14.48
C GLY A 362 21.83 -7.13 14.30
N TRP A 363 23.03 -7.50 14.64
CA TRP A 363 23.55 -8.85 14.46
C TRP A 363 23.49 -9.61 15.77
N THR A 364 22.78 -10.71 15.80
CA THR A 364 22.87 -11.67 16.90
C THR A 364 23.94 -12.70 16.58
N GLU A 365 25.04 -12.68 17.32
CA GLU A 365 25.87 -13.85 17.44
C GLU A 365 25.05 -14.94 18.14
N GLY A 366 24.92 -16.11 17.51
CA GLY A 366 24.34 -17.26 18.19
C GLY A 366 25.17 -17.56 19.41
N VAL A 367 24.68 -17.16 20.58
CA VAL A 367 25.31 -17.40 21.88
C VAL A 367 25.23 -18.89 22.18
N ASP A 368 26.24 -19.60 21.77
CA ASP A 368 26.56 -20.92 22.33
C ASP A 368 28.09 -21.07 22.40
N PRO A 369 28.71 -20.77 23.53
CA PRO A 369 30.17 -20.81 23.69
C PRO A 369 30.77 -22.21 23.52
N SER A 370 29.96 -23.26 23.48
CA SER A 370 30.41 -24.65 23.42
C SER A 370 30.24 -25.34 22.05
N ALA A 371 29.67 -24.68 21.08
CA ALA A 371 29.47 -25.27 19.76
C ALA A 371 30.57 -24.81 18.79
N ASN A 372 31.62 -25.57 18.74
CA ASN A 372 32.65 -25.55 17.69
C ASN A 372 32.02 -25.97 16.34
N ARG A 373 31.07 -25.18 15.80
CA ARG A 373 30.42 -25.39 14.48
C ARG A 373 30.96 -24.39 13.50
N LYS A 374 31.86 -24.86 12.66
CA LYS A 374 32.31 -24.21 11.43
C LYS A 374 31.08 -23.67 10.66
N GLY A 375 31.00 -22.36 10.45
CA GLY A 375 30.25 -21.78 9.36
C GLY A 375 28.85 -21.21 9.67
N LYS A 376 28.52 -20.75 10.89
CA LYS A 376 27.37 -19.87 11.09
C LYS A 376 27.84 -18.42 11.03
N GLY A 377 27.67 -17.79 9.86
CA GLY A 377 27.83 -16.35 9.73
C GLY A 377 26.86 -15.58 10.63
N LYS A 378 27.22 -14.37 11.01
CA LYS A 378 26.36 -13.45 11.76
C LYS A 378 25.02 -13.30 11.03
N GLU A 379 23.91 -13.60 11.70
CA GLU A 379 22.56 -13.48 11.16
C GLU A 379 22.03 -12.07 11.46
N PHE A 380 21.55 -11.40 10.41
CA PHE A 380 20.85 -10.13 10.57
C PHE A 380 19.43 -10.37 11.08
N VAL A 381 19.01 -9.62 12.09
CA VAL A 381 17.66 -9.65 12.64
C VAL A 381 17.01 -8.30 12.44
N GLU A 382 15.88 -8.29 11.74
CA GLU A 382 15.06 -7.10 11.55
C GLU A 382 14.58 -6.56 12.92
N GLY A 383 14.79 -5.29 13.19
CA GLY A 383 14.48 -4.65 14.47
C GLY A 383 13.06 -4.12 14.54
N SER A 384 12.65 -3.28 13.57
CA SER A 384 11.30 -2.72 13.43
C SER A 384 10.88 -2.69 11.98
N ILE A 385 9.57 -2.68 11.73
CA ILE A 385 8.98 -2.45 10.41
C ILE A 385 8.24 -1.12 10.47
N ASP A 386 8.75 -0.12 9.73
CA ASP A 386 8.26 1.25 9.84
C ASP A 386 7.36 1.66 8.68
N VAL A 387 7.53 1.05 7.51
CA VAL A 387 6.75 1.35 6.32
C VAL A 387 6.31 0.09 5.61
N VAL A 388 5.12 0.16 5.04
CA VAL A 388 4.51 -0.90 4.24
C VAL A 388 3.77 -0.29 3.06
N GLU A 389 3.82 -0.97 1.92
CA GLU A 389 3.10 -0.57 0.72
C GLU A 389 2.54 -1.78 -0.01
N MET A 390 1.27 -1.69 -0.43
CA MET A 390 0.63 -2.71 -1.26
C MET A 390 1.00 -2.50 -2.72
N LEU A 391 1.38 -3.57 -3.41
CA LEU A 391 1.69 -3.55 -4.84
C LEU A 391 0.51 -4.08 -5.66
N ASP A 392 -0.09 -5.17 -5.17
CA ASP A 392 -1.30 -5.76 -5.73
C ASP A 392 -2.16 -6.41 -4.62
N ASP A 393 -3.21 -7.12 -4.99
CA ASP A 393 -4.10 -7.83 -4.07
C ASP A 393 -3.39 -8.87 -3.20
N GLN A 394 -2.27 -9.43 -3.67
CA GLN A 394 -1.57 -10.56 -3.05
C GLN A 394 -0.15 -10.24 -2.61
N HIS A 395 0.45 -9.15 -3.13
CA HIS A 395 1.83 -8.79 -2.85
C HIS A 395 1.93 -7.43 -2.17
N PHE A 396 2.79 -7.36 -1.18
CA PHE A 396 3.14 -6.11 -0.52
C PHE A 396 4.62 -6.08 -0.16
N ILE A 397 5.14 -4.90 0.05
CA ILE A 397 6.53 -4.67 0.46
C ILE A 397 6.56 -4.02 1.83
N SER A 398 7.62 -4.30 2.57
CA SER A 398 7.89 -3.66 3.87
C SER A 398 9.33 -3.21 3.98
N GLY A 399 9.54 -2.18 4.79
CA GLY A 399 10.88 -1.66 5.12
C GLY A 399 10.91 -1.15 6.55
N GLY A 400 12.11 -1.06 7.13
CA GLY A 400 12.27 -0.63 8.51
C GLY A 400 13.69 -0.23 8.87
N ASP A 401 14.00 -0.32 10.15
CA ASP A 401 15.27 0.07 10.74
C ASP A 401 16.45 -0.80 10.29
N SER A 402 16.16 -1.99 9.82
CA SER A 402 17.14 -2.90 9.26
C SER A 402 17.75 -2.42 7.93
N GLY A 403 17.16 -1.39 7.31
CA GLY A 403 17.55 -0.96 5.96
C GLY A 403 17.25 -2.00 4.87
N SER A 404 16.50 -3.06 5.20
CA SER A 404 16.09 -4.09 4.26
C SER A 404 14.70 -3.81 3.70
N ILE A 405 14.49 -4.18 2.43
CA ILE A 405 13.18 -4.20 1.80
C ILE A 405 12.77 -5.66 1.60
N SER A 406 11.62 -6.03 2.14
CA SER A 406 11.10 -7.40 2.07
C SER A 406 9.85 -7.44 1.20
N LEU A 407 9.79 -8.39 0.28
CA LEU A 407 8.64 -8.69 -0.57
C LEU A 407 7.84 -9.85 0.04
N TRP A 408 6.54 -9.66 0.17
CA TRP A 408 5.62 -10.60 0.78
C TRP A 408 4.51 -11.03 -0.18
N HIS A 409 4.00 -12.23 0.04
CA HIS A 409 2.81 -12.75 -0.62
C HIS A 409 1.86 -13.33 0.41
N ILE A 410 0.55 -13.11 0.26
CA ILE A 410 -0.49 -13.52 1.21
C ILE A 410 -0.42 -15.01 1.54
N GLY A 411 -0.16 -15.87 0.56
CA GLY A 411 -0.06 -17.33 0.75
C GLY A 411 1.17 -17.80 1.51
N LYS A 412 2.11 -16.91 1.88
CA LYS A 412 3.35 -17.30 2.56
C LYS A 412 3.59 -16.45 3.81
N LYS A 413 3.74 -17.09 4.97
CA LYS A 413 3.96 -16.41 6.25
C LYS A 413 5.35 -15.77 6.39
N LYS A 414 6.27 -16.04 5.46
CA LYS A 414 7.65 -15.49 5.42
C LYS A 414 7.81 -14.66 4.16
N PRO A 415 8.73 -13.67 4.14
CA PRO A 415 9.01 -12.92 2.94
C PRO A 415 9.47 -13.87 1.82
N ILE A 416 9.06 -13.57 0.60
CA ILE A 416 9.49 -14.31 -0.60
C ILE A 416 10.93 -13.95 -0.91
N PHE A 417 11.23 -12.66 -0.85
CA PHE A 417 12.53 -12.09 -1.15
C PHE A 417 12.82 -10.93 -0.20
N THR A 418 14.08 -10.74 0.16
CA THR A 418 14.54 -9.63 1.00
C THR A 418 15.83 -9.08 0.43
N GLN A 419 15.83 -7.80 0.06
CA GLN A 419 17.01 -7.03 -0.29
C GLN A 419 17.58 -6.40 0.97
N ALA A 420 18.70 -6.90 1.45
CA ALA A 420 19.39 -6.32 2.59
C ALA A 420 20.10 -5.01 2.19
N PHE A 421 20.17 -4.06 3.14
CA PHE A 421 20.88 -2.79 2.97
C PHE A 421 20.53 -2.05 1.67
N ALA A 422 19.24 -1.91 1.39
CA ALA A 422 18.76 -1.32 0.15
C ALA A 422 19.31 0.11 -0.09
N HIS A 423 19.57 0.88 0.97
CA HIS A 423 20.18 2.21 0.94
C HIS A 423 21.62 2.26 1.50
N GLY A 424 22.26 1.08 1.66
CA GLY A 424 23.61 0.97 2.18
C GLY A 424 23.69 1.24 3.69
N MET A 425 24.87 1.61 4.11
CA MET A 425 25.20 1.85 5.52
C MET A 425 25.59 3.30 5.76
N SER A 426 25.40 3.78 6.97
CA SER A 426 25.88 5.09 7.41
C SER A 426 26.68 4.95 8.70
N ASP A 427 27.69 5.79 8.85
CA ASP A 427 28.39 5.96 10.10
C ASP A 427 27.50 6.80 11.04
N LEU A 428 27.01 6.15 12.12
CA LEU A 428 26.08 6.76 13.08
C LEU A 428 26.82 7.64 14.11
N VAL A 429 28.04 7.27 14.44
CA VAL A 429 28.90 7.97 15.39
C VAL A 429 30.33 7.89 14.90
N GLU A 430 30.94 9.04 14.64
CA GLU A 430 32.38 9.17 14.47
C GLU A 430 32.96 9.70 15.78
N SER A 431 33.72 8.88 16.50
CA SER A 431 34.59 9.31 17.59
C SER A 431 36.03 8.99 17.22
N GLU A 432 37.00 9.66 17.85
CA GLU A 432 38.43 9.45 17.58
C GLU A 432 38.89 7.98 17.80
N GLU A 433 38.13 7.21 18.59
CA GLU A 433 38.50 5.83 18.94
C GLU A 433 37.68 4.76 18.19
N TYR A 434 36.44 5.05 17.76
CA TYR A 434 35.60 4.08 17.04
C TYR A 434 34.47 4.75 16.23
N SER A 435 34.17 4.17 15.08
CA SER A 435 33.01 4.51 14.29
C SER A 435 31.97 3.39 14.39
N ILE A 436 30.73 3.72 14.74
CA ILE A 436 29.61 2.78 14.72
C ILE A 436 28.87 3.00 13.42
N SER A 437 28.94 2.03 12.53
CA SER A 437 28.15 2.05 11.31
C SER A 437 26.87 1.22 11.48
N GLY A 438 25.76 1.73 10.94
CA GLY A 438 24.47 1.06 10.97
C GLY A 438 23.78 1.10 9.61
N PRO A 439 22.78 0.23 9.39
CA PRO A 439 22.00 0.27 8.17
C PRO A 439 21.21 1.58 8.08
N ARG A 440 21.08 2.11 6.89
CA ARG A 440 20.19 3.25 6.64
C ARG A 440 18.76 2.79 6.60
N TRP A 441 17.94 3.31 7.50
CA TRP A 441 16.54 2.94 7.66
C TRP A 441 15.73 3.29 6.43
N ILE A 442 14.78 2.43 6.09
CA ILE A 442 13.81 2.73 5.06
C ILE A 442 12.70 3.55 5.69
N THR A 443 12.61 4.82 5.31
CA THR A 443 11.68 5.79 5.90
C THR A 443 10.41 5.98 5.08
N ALA A 444 10.46 5.68 3.77
CA ALA A 444 9.32 5.79 2.87
C ALA A 444 9.37 4.71 1.79
N LEU A 445 8.21 4.18 1.42
CA LEU A 445 7.97 3.29 0.30
C LEU A 445 6.76 3.79 -0.48
N ALA A 446 6.79 3.64 -1.79
CA ALA A 446 5.64 3.92 -2.65
C ALA A 446 5.67 3.00 -3.87
N GLY A 447 4.56 2.32 -4.13
CA GLY A 447 4.33 1.55 -5.34
C GLY A 447 3.58 2.37 -6.39
N LEU A 448 3.89 2.16 -7.66
CA LEU A 448 3.07 2.68 -8.74
C LEU A 448 2.00 1.65 -9.07
N ARG A 449 0.75 2.01 -8.88
CA ARG A 449 -0.40 1.11 -9.03
C ARG A 449 -0.45 0.44 -10.40
N GLY A 450 -0.75 -0.86 -10.42
CA GLY A 450 -0.86 -1.67 -11.63
C GLY A 450 0.46 -1.96 -12.34
N THR A 451 1.59 -1.49 -11.81
CA THR A 451 2.89 -1.61 -12.45
C THR A 451 3.88 -2.39 -11.60
N ASN A 452 4.99 -2.77 -12.22
CA ASN A 452 6.10 -3.43 -11.55
C ASN A 452 7.15 -2.47 -10.97
N LEU A 453 6.86 -1.15 -10.93
CA LEU A 453 7.78 -0.12 -10.45
C LEU A 453 7.40 0.33 -9.03
N PHE A 454 8.38 0.39 -8.14
CA PHE A 454 8.23 1.01 -6.83
C PHE A 454 9.47 1.81 -6.44
N ALA A 455 9.33 2.71 -5.48
CA ALA A 455 10.40 3.57 -4.99
C ALA A 455 10.59 3.43 -3.48
N SER A 456 11.82 3.61 -3.03
CA SER A 456 12.18 3.66 -1.62
C SER A 456 12.96 4.92 -1.28
N GLY A 457 12.75 5.44 -0.08
CA GLY A 457 13.44 6.58 0.47
C GLY A 457 14.06 6.29 1.82
N SER A 458 15.19 6.94 2.05
CA SER A 458 15.97 6.90 3.28
C SER A 458 16.55 8.29 3.55
N TYR A 459 17.68 8.36 4.24
CA TYR A 459 18.48 9.59 4.45
C TYR A 459 19.86 9.51 3.79
N ASP A 460 20.03 8.67 2.76
CA ASP A 460 21.27 8.50 1.99
C ASP A 460 21.45 9.56 0.89
N GLY A 461 20.51 10.48 0.75
CA GLY A 461 20.55 11.51 -0.28
C GLY A 461 20.01 11.06 -1.62
N GLN A 462 19.29 9.94 -1.69
CA GLN A 462 18.72 9.40 -2.92
C GLN A 462 17.37 8.73 -2.69
N ILE A 463 16.46 8.89 -3.65
CA ILE A 463 15.30 8.01 -3.81
C ILE A 463 15.70 6.96 -4.84
N ARG A 464 15.56 5.69 -4.51
CA ARG A 464 15.89 4.56 -5.36
C ARG A 464 14.64 3.93 -5.92
N PHE A 465 14.72 3.50 -7.17
CA PHE A 465 13.64 2.82 -7.86
C PHE A 465 13.98 1.34 -8.04
N TRP A 466 12.96 0.53 -7.97
CA TRP A 466 13.04 -0.93 -8.00
C TRP A 466 12.06 -1.48 -9.00
N ALA A 467 12.47 -2.52 -9.69
CA ALA A 467 11.66 -3.26 -10.64
C ALA A 467 11.30 -4.63 -10.08
N LEU A 468 10.01 -4.96 -10.00
CA LEU A 468 9.58 -6.33 -9.76
C LEU A 468 9.79 -7.17 -11.01
N ASP A 469 10.25 -8.39 -10.79
CA ASP A 469 10.35 -9.40 -11.82
C ASP A 469 8.94 -9.84 -12.28
N PRO A 470 8.72 -10.18 -13.56
CA PRO A 470 7.44 -10.72 -14.05
C PRO A 470 6.94 -11.95 -13.29
N SER A 471 7.83 -12.73 -12.68
CA SER A 471 7.45 -13.85 -11.80
C SER A 471 6.88 -13.43 -10.45
N LEU A 472 6.94 -12.13 -10.08
CA LEU A 472 6.54 -11.56 -8.79
C LEU A 472 7.21 -12.23 -7.57
N LYS A 473 8.36 -12.87 -7.79
CA LYS A 473 9.11 -13.56 -6.72
C LYS A 473 10.34 -12.81 -6.27
N ASN A 474 10.80 -11.86 -7.06
CA ASN A 474 12.03 -11.12 -6.84
C ASN A 474 11.88 -9.67 -7.31
N PHE A 475 12.77 -8.80 -6.88
CA PHE A 475 12.90 -7.45 -7.40
C PHE A 475 14.38 -7.05 -7.45
N SER A 476 14.70 -6.10 -8.30
CA SER A 476 16.05 -5.58 -8.49
C SER A 476 16.07 -4.06 -8.52
N ALA A 477 17.21 -3.46 -8.18
CA ALA A 477 17.39 -2.03 -8.30
C ALA A 477 17.45 -1.65 -9.79
N THR A 478 16.75 -0.56 -10.14
CA THR A 478 16.87 0.05 -11.46
C THR A 478 18.04 1.04 -11.48
N SER A 479 18.42 1.49 -12.67
CA SER A 479 19.39 2.59 -12.84
C SER A 479 18.83 3.95 -12.42
N LEU A 480 17.52 4.05 -12.23
CA LEU A 480 16.86 5.30 -11.86
C LEU A 480 17.13 5.65 -10.41
N THR A 481 17.63 6.87 -10.21
CA THR A 481 17.77 7.45 -8.88
C THR A 481 17.44 8.94 -8.93
N ALA A 482 16.77 9.43 -7.89
CA ALA A 482 16.50 10.85 -7.73
C ALA A 482 17.33 11.39 -6.55
N PRO A 483 18.29 12.32 -6.81
CA PRO A 483 19.14 12.86 -5.76
C PRO A 483 18.33 13.80 -4.85
N MET A 484 18.32 13.54 -3.53
CA MET A 484 17.59 14.30 -2.52
C MET A 484 18.37 14.33 -1.21
N LYS A 485 18.88 15.48 -0.80
CA LYS A 485 19.57 15.63 0.48
C LYS A 485 18.57 15.76 1.63
N GLY A 486 18.67 14.88 2.62
CA GLY A 486 17.87 14.89 3.84
C GLY A 486 17.02 13.63 4.02
N PHE A 487 16.17 13.64 5.02
CA PHE A 487 15.23 12.55 5.29
C PHE A 487 14.07 12.56 4.31
N VAL A 488 13.88 11.48 3.60
CA VAL A 488 12.69 11.25 2.76
C VAL A 488 11.56 10.75 3.65
N ASN A 489 10.69 11.64 4.08
CA ASN A 489 9.63 11.35 5.06
C ASN A 489 8.41 10.66 4.45
N SER A 490 8.09 10.93 3.20
CA SER A 490 7.05 10.24 2.43
C SER A 490 7.36 10.31 0.94
N ILE A 491 6.90 9.31 0.21
CA ILE A 491 6.94 9.25 -1.24
C ILE A 491 5.54 8.92 -1.73
N GLN A 492 5.14 9.47 -2.85
CA GLN A 492 3.96 9.08 -3.59
C GLN A 492 4.29 9.01 -5.08
N LEU A 493 3.86 7.94 -5.73
CA LEU A 493 3.95 7.73 -7.18
C LEU A 493 2.53 7.66 -7.73
N LEU A 494 2.22 8.49 -8.72
CA LEU A 494 0.92 8.51 -9.39
C LEU A 494 1.08 8.68 -10.88
N THR A 495 0.10 8.14 -11.61
CA THR A 495 -0.05 8.36 -13.05
C THR A 495 -1.15 9.36 -13.31
N PHE A 496 -0.92 10.28 -14.22
CA PHE A 496 -1.94 11.21 -14.69
C PHE A 496 -2.00 11.23 -16.19
N HIS A 497 -3.19 11.42 -16.73
CA HIS A 497 -3.34 11.76 -18.15
C HIS A 497 -2.81 13.18 -18.40
N SER A 498 -2.06 13.35 -19.48
CA SER A 498 -1.44 14.64 -19.82
C SER A 498 -2.46 15.75 -20.11
N GLU A 499 -3.72 15.40 -20.33
CA GLU A 499 -4.83 16.35 -20.48
C GLU A 499 -5.25 16.95 -19.15
N THR A 500 -5.18 16.17 -18.07
CA THR A 500 -5.58 16.61 -16.73
C THR A 500 -4.51 17.44 -16.04
N VAL A 501 -3.23 17.21 -16.37
CA VAL A 501 -2.10 17.91 -15.76
C VAL A 501 -1.21 18.53 -16.83
N GLN A 502 -1.38 19.84 -17.06
CA GLN A 502 -0.48 20.60 -17.91
C GLN A 502 0.60 21.21 -17.03
N THR A 503 1.76 20.56 -16.92
CA THR A 503 2.89 21.11 -16.17
C THR A 503 3.81 21.93 -17.07
N ALA A 504 3.83 23.23 -16.83
CA ALA A 504 4.78 24.14 -17.50
C ALA A 504 6.25 23.85 -17.13
N CYS A 505 6.47 23.16 -15.99
CA CYS A 505 7.81 22.88 -15.47
C CYS A 505 8.44 21.60 -16.02
N PHE A 506 7.63 20.71 -16.58
CA PHE A 506 8.07 19.46 -17.22
C PHE A 506 7.42 19.38 -18.60
N PRO A 507 7.98 20.07 -19.63
CA PRO A 507 7.36 20.11 -20.94
C PRO A 507 7.31 18.71 -21.55
N ASN A 508 6.10 18.28 -21.90
CA ASN A 508 5.84 17.02 -22.58
C ASN A 508 5.59 17.25 -24.07
N VAL A 509 6.42 18.08 -24.68
CA VAL A 509 6.28 18.48 -26.08
C VAL A 509 7.52 18.08 -26.83
N GLY A 510 7.37 17.35 -27.94
CA GLY A 510 8.46 17.04 -28.87
C GLY A 510 8.86 18.27 -29.70
N GLU A 511 9.93 18.12 -30.48
CA GLU A 511 10.42 19.17 -31.39
C GLU A 511 9.37 19.62 -32.40
N ASN A 512 8.42 18.74 -32.72
CA ASN A 512 7.31 19.01 -33.68
C ASN A 512 6.05 19.59 -33.02
N GLY A 513 6.06 19.91 -31.72
CA GLY A 513 4.90 20.43 -31.02
C GLY A 513 3.87 19.38 -30.59
N GLU A 514 4.09 18.10 -30.90
CA GLU A 514 3.26 17.00 -30.47
C GLU A 514 3.57 16.54 -29.04
N ARG A 515 2.56 16.13 -28.27
CA ARG A 515 2.75 15.62 -26.93
C ARG A 515 3.44 14.25 -26.97
N LYS A 516 4.51 14.10 -26.20
CA LYS A 516 5.31 12.86 -26.17
C LYS A 516 4.59 11.67 -25.55
N SER A 517 3.67 11.89 -24.62
CA SER A 517 2.94 10.82 -23.92
C SER A 517 1.56 11.28 -23.49
N LYS A 518 0.57 10.40 -23.56
CA LYS A 518 -0.78 10.64 -23.03
C LYS A 518 -0.84 10.46 -21.52
N THR A 519 -0.06 9.56 -20.98
CA THR A 519 0.01 9.27 -19.55
C THR A 519 1.43 9.55 -19.02
N GLU A 520 1.52 10.23 -17.92
CA GLU A 520 2.78 10.64 -17.28
C GLU A 520 2.85 10.11 -15.86
N ILE A 521 4.06 9.73 -15.42
CA ILE A 521 4.34 9.26 -14.06
C ILE A 521 4.98 10.38 -13.27
N TYR A 522 4.35 10.75 -12.18
CA TYR A 522 4.84 11.76 -11.24
C TYR A 522 5.28 11.13 -9.93
N LEU A 523 6.40 11.64 -9.43
CA LEU A 523 6.93 11.40 -8.09
C LEU A 523 6.75 12.66 -7.25
N VAL A 524 6.22 12.52 -6.04
CA VAL A 524 6.28 13.57 -5.03
C VAL A 524 6.87 12.99 -3.76
N ALA A 525 7.88 13.68 -3.21
CA ALA A 525 8.52 13.28 -1.97
C ALA A 525 8.63 14.45 -0.99
N ALA A 526 8.24 14.22 0.26
CA ALA A 526 8.49 15.16 1.35
C ALA A 526 9.89 14.92 1.92
N VAL A 527 10.74 15.93 1.85
CA VAL A 527 12.15 15.85 2.27
C VAL A 527 12.41 16.87 3.36
N GLY A 528 12.99 16.44 4.46
CA GLY A 528 13.25 17.29 5.61
C GLY A 528 14.57 17.05 6.29
N GLN A 529 14.93 17.95 7.21
CA GLN A 529 16.11 17.85 8.06
C GLN A 529 15.95 16.80 9.17
N GLU A 530 14.71 16.48 9.52
CA GLU A 530 14.37 15.54 10.59
C GLU A 530 13.43 14.46 10.07
N PRO A 531 13.45 13.25 10.66
CA PRO A 531 12.49 12.20 10.34
C PRO A 531 11.06 12.61 10.74
N ARG A 532 10.07 12.03 10.10
CA ARG A 532 8.64 12.26 10.34
C ARG A 532 8.25 11.98 11.78
N LEU A 533 8.67 10.83 12.29
CA LEU A 533 8.41 10.40 13.67
C LEU A 533 9.67 10.59 14.52
N GLY A 534 9.53 11.37 15.60
CA GLY A 534 10.64 11.63 16.51
C GLY A 534 11.64 12.70 16.02
N ARG A 535 12.76 12.83 16.75
CA ARG A 535 13.87 13.77 16.50
C ARG A 535 15.21 13.10 16.83
N TRP A 536 15.35 11.85 16.45
CA TRP A 536 16.54 11.07 16.79
C TRP A 536 17.79 11.44 15.96
N MET A 537 17.58 12.14 14.86
CA MET A 537 18.66 12.63 14.01
C MET A 537 18.25 13.94 13.34
N ASN A 538 19.20 14.84 13.09
CA ASN A 538 18.96 16.10 12.38
C ASN A 538 20.11 16.37 11.41
N ASP A 539 19.79 16.39 10.12
CA ASP A 539 20.74 16.77 9.06
C ASP A 539 20.61 18.25 8.74
N LYS A 540 21.50 19.05 9.32
CA LYS A 540 21.54 20.50 9.10
C LYS A 540 21.97 20.89 7.67
N SER A 541 22.56 19.97 6.90
CA SER A 541 22.97 20.23 5.51
C SER A 541 21.80 20.14 4.54
N ALA A 542 20.72 19.46 4.94
CA ALA A 542 19.51 19.30 4.15
C ALA A 542 18.62 20.54 4.19
N LYS A 543 17.80 20.70 3.17
CA LYS A 543 16.76 21.74 3.10
C LYS A 543 15.38 21.12 3.23
N ASN A 544 14.51 21.79 4.00
CA ASN A 544 13.12 21.39 4.12
C ASN A 544 12.34 21.74 2.85
N GLY A 545 11.69 20.76 2.22
CA GLY A 545 10.95 21.00 0.99
C GLY A 545 10.29 19.74 0.45
N ILE A 546 9.79 19.87 -0.76
CA ILE A 546 9.26 18.75 -1.54
C ILE A 546 10.08 18.61 -2.81
N ALA A 547 10.26 17.37 -3.19
CA ALA A 547 10.78 17.04 -4.50
C ALA A 547 9.62 16.59 -5.38
N VAL A 548 9.49 17.19 -6.53
CA VAL A 548 8.55 16.78 -7.56
C VAL A 548 9.38 16.30 -8.74
N GLY A 549 9.09 15.10 -9.21
CA GLY A 549 9.78 14.48 -10.32
C GLY A 549 8.81 13.94 -11.37
N ARG A 550 9.27 13.87 -12.61
CA ARG A 550 8.60 13.16 -13.69
C ARG A 550 9.52 12.07 -14.18
N VAL A 551 9.00 10.85 -14.26
CA VAL A 551 9.70 9.71 -14.83
C VAL A 551 9.49 9.72 -16.35
N GLU A 552 10.57 9.70 -17.09
CA GLU A 552 10.56 9.65 -18.56
C GLU A 552 10.65 8.20 -19.02
N LEU A 553 9.72 7.80 -19.87
CA LEU A 553 9.65 6.48 -20.47
C LEU A 553 10.16 6.53 -21.91
N ASN A 554 10.79 5.45 -22.36
CA ASN A 554 11.09 5.26 -23.78
C ASN A 554 9.79 5.09 -24.62
N GLU A 555 9.92 4.97 -25.93
CA GLU A 555 8.74 4.87 -26.82
C GLU A 555 7.89 3.62 -26.52
N GLU A 556 8.52 2.49 -26.23
CA GLU A 556 7.81 1.25 -25.89
C GLU A 556 7.04 1.39 -24.57
N GLY A 557 7.67 1.95 -23.53
CA GLY A 557 7.01 2.21 -22.26
C GLY A 557 5.81 3.16 -22.38
N ARG A 558 5.91 4.17 -23.26
CA ARG A 558 4.79 5.07 -23.55
C ARG A 558 3.63 4.38 -24.24
N ARG A 559 3.91 3.43 -25.15
CA ARG A 559 2.88 2.61 -25.80
C ARG A 559 2.16 1.70 -24.82
N LEU A 560 2.89 1.14 -23.83
CA LEU A 560 2.28 0.31 -22.78
C LEU A 560 1.33 1.08 -21.86
N MET A 561 1.51 2.41 -21.76
CA MET A 561 0.71 3.29 -20.90
C MET A 561 -0.51 3.88 -21.60
N ILE A 562 -0.70 3.60 -22.87
CA ILE A 562 -1.90 3.96 -23.66
C ILE A 562 -2.93 2.85 -23.52
#